data_c7960fc8db044035ce973844fdc95e30
#
_entry.id   c7960fc8db044035ce973844fdc95e30
#
_cell.length_a   1.000
_cell.length_b   1.000
_cell.length_c   1.000
_cell.angle_alpha   90.00
_cell.angle_beta   90.00
_cell.angle_gamma   90.00
#
_symmetry.space_group_name_H-M   'P 1'
#
loop_
_entity.id
_entity.type
_entity.pdbx_description
1 polymer ?
#
loop_
_entity_poly.entity_id
_entity_poly.type
_entity_poly.pdbx_seq_one_letter_code
_entity_poly.pdbx_strand_id
1 'polypeptide(L)'
;MRYPDLTTFPLIPGVHVEIVLWSQQLQALWANSQLVSFGADAFIVCTHTVSNPIYKIAFPREEAQQRLTHEFRIMTQMRLADMPIPDIDPTPITEDGRIVAFGLERLVSPGYHKISERTQEVRTTVSMLHQAGFVHGDLSPSNVMLKQNDDVVLIDFGCSGRHGHTLPPYIPEWAYNGSVFDYRADEKRLDEFFPR
;
A
#
# COMPACT_ATOMS: atom_id res chain seq x y z
N MET A 1 20.50 -4.18 2.75
CA MET A 1 20.14 -4.63 4.11
C MET A 1 19.46 -6.00 3.98
N ARG A 2 20.03 -7.06 4.59
CA ARG A 2 19.30 -8.35 4.65
C ARG A 2 18.25 -8.23 5.75
N TYR A 3 16.99 -8.45 5.41
CA TYR A 3 15.93 -8.56 6.41
C TYR A 3 16.24 -9.73 7.34
N PRO A 4 16.03 -9.60 8.65
CA PRO A 4 16.20 -10.73 9.57
C PRO A 4 15.24 -11.85 9.16
N ASP A 5 15.76 -13.06 9.12
CA ASP A 5 14.97 -14.26 8.91
C ASP A 5 13.98 -14.39 10.08
N LEU A 6 12.68 -14.22 9.80
CA LEU A 6 11.62 -14.28 10.81
C LEU A 6 11.52 -15.66 11.47
N THR A 7 12.15 -16.70 10.91
CA THR A 7 12.25 -18.02 11.53
C THR A 7 13.26 -18.06 12.68
N THR A 8 14.09 -17.04 12.81
CA THR A 8 15.16 -16.94 13.83
C THR A 8 14.91 -15.93 14.92
N PHE A 9 13.69 -15.37 15.02
CA PHE A 9 13.33 -14.61 16.22
C PHE A 9 13.49 -15.50 17.43
N PRO A 10 14.31 -15.11 18.43
CA PRO A 10 14.41 -15.89 19.65
C PRO A 10 13.00 -15.98 20.26
N LEU A 11 12.46 -17.18 20.31
CA LEU A 11 11.26 -17.47 21.10
C LEU A 11 11.61 -17.08 22.53
N ILE A 12 11.11 -15.94 23.00
CA ILE A 12 11.20 -15.60 24.42
C ILE A 12 10.35 -16.64 25.13
N PRO A 13 10.92 -17.52 25.95
CA PRO A 13 10.17 -18.56 26.63
C PRO A 13 9.05 -17.91 27.44
N GLY A 14 7.80 -18.30 27.18
CA GLY A 14 6.62 -17.81 27.89
C GLY A 14 5.85 -16.67 27.21
N VAL A 15 6.30 -16.15 26.07
CA VAL A 15 5.50 -15.22 25.25
C VAL A 15 4.88 -16.00 24.10
N HIS A 16 3.66 -16.45 24.28
CA HIS A 16 2.81 -16.85 23.15
C HIS A 16 2.36 -15.56 22.47
N VAL A 17 2.94 -15.23 21.31
CA VAL A 17 2.37 -14.23 20.40
C VAL A 17 1.18 -14.91 19.74
N GLU A 18 0.02 -14.82 20.35
CA GLU A 18 -1.23 -15.17 19.71
C GLU A 18 -1.50 -14.08 18.67
N ILE A 19 -1.27 -14.38 17.40
CA ILE A 19 -1.78 -13.53 16.32
C ILE A 19 -3.28 -13.76 16.32
N VAL A 20 -4.01 -12.92 17.02
CA VAL A 20 -5.47 -12.92 17.03
C VAL A 20 -5.91 -12.41 15.64
N LEU A 21 -6.07 -13.34 14.71
CA LEU A 21 -6.77 -13.10 13.47
C LEU A 21 -8.26 -13.09 13.79
N TRP A 22 -8.95 -12.04 13.49
CA TRP A 22 -10.26 -11.70 14.06
C TRP A 22 -11.41 -12.52 13.48
N SER A 23 -11.31 -13.02 12.21
CA SER A 23 -12.34 -13.85 11.60
C SER A 23 -11.81 -15.17 11.07
N GLN A 24 -12.74 -16.15 10.92
CA GLN A 24 -12.42 -17.42 10.27
C GLN A 24 -11.92 -17.20 8.82
N GLN A 25 -12.47 -16.21 8.11
CA GLN A 25 -12.06 -15.89 6.75
C GLN A 25 -10.60 -15.40 6.71
N LEU A 26 -10.23 -14.53 7.62
CA LEU A 26 -8.87 -14.00 7.70
C LEU A 26 -7.87 -15.08 8.16
N GLN A 27 -8.28 -15.93 9.10
CA GLN A 27 -7.49 -17.10 9.52
C GLN A 27 -7.26 -18.08 8.36
N ALA A 28 -8.31 -18.38 7.59
CA ALA A 28 -8.20 -19.23 6.40
C ALA A 28 -7.31 -18.63 5.32
N LEU A 29 -7.41 -17.32 5.09
CA LEU A 29 -6.52 -16.60 4.17
C LEU A 29 -5.07 -16.73 4.63
N TRP A 30 -4.79 -16.44 5.90
CA TRP A 30 -3.45 -16.51 6.46
C TRP A 30 -2.84 -17.90 6.37
N ALA A 31 -3.60 -18.93 6.75
CA ALA A 31 -3.16 -20.33 6.72
C ALA A 31 -2.84 -20.84 5.30
N ASN A 32 -3.47 -20.25 4.27
CA ASN A 32 -3.27 -20.62 2.87
C ASN A 32 -2.40 -19.62 2.08
N SER A 33 -1.65 -18.78 2.78
CA SER A 33 -0.78 -17.77 2.16
C SER A 33 0.65 -17.87 2.67
N GLN A 34 1.55 -17.28 1.91
CA GLN A 34 2.94 -17.08 2.28
C GLN A 34 3.16 -15.58 2.54
N LEU A 35 3.82 -15.26 3.66
CA LEU A 35 4.24 -13.87 3.94
C LEU A 35 5.27 -13.43 2.90
N VAL A 36 4.99 -12.31 2.24
CA VAL A 36 5.87 -11.69 1.24
C VAL A 36 6.65 -10.54 1.85
N SER A 37 5.96 -9.69 2.63
CA SER A 37 6.52 -8.50 3.24
C SER A 37 5.63 -8.00 4.38
N PHE A 38 6.10 -7.02 5.11
CA PHE A 38 5.27 -6.25 6.06
C PHE A 38 5.75 -4.80 6.09
N GLY A 39 4.82 -3.90 6.33
CA GLY A 39 5.06 -2.46 6.48
C GLY A 39 4.73 -1.98 7.89
N ALA A 40 4.50 -0.67 8.02
CA ALA A 40 4.13 -0.05 9.30
C ALA A 40 2.73 -0.49 9.79
N ASP A 41 1.81 -0.82 8.88
CA ASP A 41 0.39 -1.00 9.18
C ASP A 41 -0.21 -2.32 8.70
N ALA A 42 0.52 -3.08 7.86
CA ALA A 42 -0.06 -4.25 7.22
C ALA A 42 0.98 -5.34 6.94
N PHE A 43 0.49 -6.58 6.87
CA PHE A 43 1.16 -7.69 6.24
C PHE A 43 0.82 -7.75 4.75
N ILE A 44 1.78 -8.15 3.93
CA ILE A 44 1.58 -8.48 2.53
C ILE A 44 1.80 -9.99 2.40
N VAL A 45 0.75 -10.69 2.00
CA VAL A 45 0.79 -12.15 1.82
C VAL A 45 0.45 -12.52 0.38
N CYS A 46 0.93 -13.66 -0.08
CA CYS A 46 0.64 -14.22 -1.39
C CYS A 46 -0.10 -15.54 -1.25
N THR A 47 -1.23 -15.67 -1.93
CA THR A 47 -1.97 -16.94 -2.08
C THR A 47 -1.62 -17.62 -3.40
N HIS A 48 -1.91 -18.93 -3.52
CA HIS A 48 -1.57 -19.69 -4.72
C HIS A 48 -2.73 -19.85 -5.73
N THR A 49 -3.91 -19.31 -5.44
CA THR A 49 -5.17 -19.81 -6.05
C THR A 49 -6.03 -18.80 -6.79
N VAL A 50 -5.66 -17.52 -6.91
CA VAL A 50 -6.56 -16.49 -7.46
C VAL A 50 -5.87 -15.52 -8.42
N SER A 51 -6.68 -14.83 -9.25
CA SER A 51 -6.21 -13.79 -10.18
C SER A 51 -5.54 -12.61 -9.47
N ASN A 52 -5.99 -12.29 -8.25
CA ASN A 52 -5.39 -11.26 -7.38
C ASN A 52 -4.75 -11.94 -6.17
N PRO A 53 -3.55 -12.55 -6.32
CA PRO A 53 -2.94 -13.42 -5.31
C PRO A 53 -2.31 -12.69 -4.14
N ILE A 54 -2.18 -11.37 -4.21
CA ILE A 54 -1.57 -10.56 -3.16
C ILE A 54 -2.66 -9.98 -2.26
N TYR A 55 -2.53 -10.20 -0.97
CA TYR A 55 -3.42 -9.59 0.01
C TYR A 55 -2.64 -8.66 0.94
N LYS A 56 -3.18 -7.46 1.12
CA LYS A 56 -2.75 -6.52 2.16
C LYS A 56 -3.68 -6.69 3.35
N ILE A 57 -3.14 -7.09 4.51
CA ILE A 57 -3.88 -7.42 5.74
C ILE A 57 -3.48 -6.42 6.81
N ALA A 58 -4.40 -5.64 7.34
CA ALA A 58 -4.12 -4.66 8.39
C ALA A 58 -3.61 -5.34 9.67
N PHE A 59 -2.68 -4.68 10.37
CA PHE A 59 -2.40 -5.06 11.74
C PHE A 59 -3.64 -4.91 12.63
N PRO A 60 -3.77 -5.70 13.71
CA PRO A 60 -4.95 -5.70 14.59
C PRO A 60 -4.96 -4.47 15.52
N ARG A 61 -4.87 -3.28 14.95
CA ARG A 61 -4.95 -1.99 15.65
C ARG A 61 -5.79 -1.02 14.84
N GLU A 62 -6.50 -0.15 15.54
CA GLU A 62 -7.53 0.70 14.96
C GLU A 62 -7.00 1.61 13.84
N GLU A 63 -5.87 2.27 14.05
CA GLU A 63 -5.28 3.18 13.07
C GLU A 63 -4.87 2.44 11.78
N ALA A 64 -4.32 1.23 11.89
CA ALA A 64 -3.92 0.42 10.74
C ALA A 64 -5.15 0.02 9.89
N GLN A 65 -6.25 -0.36 10.55
CA GLN A 65 -7.50 -0.69 9.87
C GLN A 65 -8.18 0.53 9.24
N GLN A 66 -8.12 1.69 9.91
CA GLN A 66 -8.62 2.94 9.35
C GLN A 66 -7.83 3.33 8.10
N ARG A 67 -6.49 3.23 8.12
CA ARG A 67 -5.65 3.50 6.95
C ARG A 67 -5.89 2.50 5.82
N LEU A 68 -6.02 1.20 6.12
CA LEU A 68 -6.32 0.19 5.11
C LEU A 68 -7.71 0.42 4.48
N THR A 69 -8.72 0.76 5.28
CA THR A 69 -10.05 1.10 4.80
C THR A 69 -10.02 2.35 3.91
N HIS A 70 -9.24 3.35 4.32
CA HIS A 70 -9.03 4.57 3.54
C HIS A 70 -8.35 4.26 2.21
N GLU A 71 -7.26 3.53 2.23
CA GLU A 71 -6.52 3.11 1.04
C GLU A 71 -7.40 2.40 0.02
N PHE A 72 -8.17 1.41 0.46
CA PHE A 72 -9.12 0.69 -0.41
C PHE A 72 -10.13 1.63 -1.06
N ARG A 73 -10.70 2.58 -0.29
CA ARG A 73 -11.67 3.55 -0.82
C ARG A 73 -11.04 4.50 -1.84
N ILE A 74 -9.84 4.99 -1.57
CA ILE A 74 -9.11 5.86 -2.50
C ILE A 74 -8.75 5.09 -3.78
N MET A 75 -8.20 3.88 -3.68
CA MET A 75 -7.91 3.04 -4.85
C MET A 75 -9.16 2.74 -5.67
N THR A 76 -10.31 2.50 -5.03
CA THR A 76 -11.58 2.32 -5.73
C THR A 76 -11.97 3.56 -6.54
N GLN A 77 -11.78 4.77 -5.99
CA GLN A 77 -12.04 6.02 -6.72
C GLN A 77 -11.04 6.23 -7.87
N MET A 78 -9.77 5.92 -7.65
CA MET A 78 -8.73 6.01 -8.68
C MET A 78 -8.99 5.04 -9.84
N ARG A 79 -9.44 3.81 -9.54
CA ARG A 79 -9.85 2.83 -10.55
C ARG A 79 -10.99 3.34 -11.41
N LEU A 80 -12.01 3.98 -10.82
CA LEU A 80 -13.12 4.59 -11.57
C LEU A 80 -12.68 5.77 -12.44
N ALA A 81 -11.53 6.38 -12.13
CA ALA A 81 -10.89 7.45 -12.91
C ALA A 81 -9.83 6.92 -13.88
N ASP A 82 -9.73 5.60 -14.08
CA ASP A 82 -8.77 4.92 -14.97
C ASP A 82 -7.30 5.27 -14.70
N MET A 83 -6.95 5.38 -13.40
CA MET A 83 -5.60 5.70 -12.98
C MET A 83 -4.68 4.47 -13.06
N PRO A 84 -3.37 4.65 -13.35
CA PRO A 84 -2.38 3.58 -13.38
C PRO A 84 -2.02 3.11 -11.95
N ILE A 85 -2.94 2.36 -11.36
CA ILE A 85 -2.81 1.73 -10.04
C ILE A 85 -2.87 0.21 -10.18
N PRO A 86 -2.49 -0.56 -9.16
CA PRO A 86 -2.72 -2.00 -9.12
C PRO A 86 -4.21 -2.34 -9.27
N ASP A 87 -4.52 -3.42 -9.97
CA ASP A 87 -5.88 -3.96 -9.96
C ASP A 87 -6.22 -4.46 -8.56
N ILE A 88 -7.42 -4.10 -8.10
CA ILE A 88 -7.94 -4.46 -6.78
C ILE A 88 -9.13 -5.41 -6.89
N ASP A 89 -9.20 -6.39 -6.00
CA ASP A 89 -10.42 -7.17 -5.81
C ASP A 89 -11.51 -6.23 -5.25
N PRO A 90 -12.66 -6.10 -5.91
CA PRO A 90 -13.73 -5.23 -5.43
C PRO A 90 -14.39 -5.74 -4.14
N THR A 91 -14.07 -6.98 -3.72
CA THR A 91 -14.68 -7.62 -2.55
C THR A 91 -13.65 -7.74 -1.41
N PRO A 92 -13.49 -6.70 -0.57
CA PRO A 92 -12.57 -6.75 0.55
C PRO A 92 -13.09 -7.66 1.67
N ILE A 93 -12.20 -8.16 2.51
CA ILE A 93 -12.56 -8.83 3.77
C ILE A 93 -12.87 -7.77 4.81
N THR A 94 -14.05 -7.87 5.42
CA THR A 94 -14.51 -6.90 6.42
C THR A 94 -14.82 -7.56 7.75
N GLU A 95 -14.53 -6.86 8.85
CA GLU A 95 -14.92 -7.21 10.22
C GLU A 95 -15.49 -5.96 10.89
N ASP A 96 -16.64 -6.11 11.54
CA ASP A 96 -17.34 -5.01 12.23
C ASP A 96 -17.50 -3.74 11.37
N GLY A 97 -17.73 -3.93 10.06
CA GLY A 97 -17.89 -2.85 9.09
C GLY A 97 -16.58 -2.16 8.67
N ARG A 98 -15.41 -2.65 9.10
CA ARG A 98 -14.08 -2.15 8.71
C ARG A 98 -13.42 -3.12 7.73
N ILE A 99 -12.69 -2.61 6.77
CA ILE A 99 -11.88 -3.42 5.88
C ILE A 99 -10.61 -3.84 6.62
N VAL A 100 -10.42 -5.16 6.76
CA VAL A 100 -9.25 -5.76 7.42
C VAL A 100 -8.27 -6.37 6.44
N ALA A 101 -8.71 -6.71 5.22
CA ALA A 101 -7.84 -7.13 4.14
C ALA A 101 -8.47 -6.87 2.77
N PHE A 102 -7.66 -6.73 1.74
CA PHE A 102 -8.12 -6.73 0.34
C PHE A 102 -7.07 -7.32 -0.60
N GLY A 103 -7.56 -7.86 -1.73
CA GLY A 103 -6.76 -8.49 -2.77
C GLY A 103 -6.23 -7.49 -3.78
N LEU A 104 -5.01 -7.74 -4.29
CA LEU A 104 -4.31 -6.96 -5.29
C LEU A 104 -3.72 -7.86 -6.37
N GLU A 105 -3.54 -7.33 -7.56
CA GLU A 105 -2.75 -8.01 -8.58
C GLU A 105 -1.29 -8.20 -8.13
N ARG A 106 -0.62 -9.19 -8.73
CA ARG A 106 0.79 -9.40 -8.50
C ARG A 106 1.62 -8.45 -9.36
N LEU A 107 2.43 -7.64 -8.69
CA LEU A 107 3.38 -6.74 -9.32
C LEU A 107 4.81 -7.27 -9.22
N VAL A 108 5.68 -6.68 -10.03
CA VAL A 108 7.12 -6.96 -10.05
C VAL A 108 7.87 -5.79 -9.44
N SER A 109 8.74 -6.07 -8.46
CA SER A 109 9.65 -5.05 -7.94
C SER A 109 10.79 -4.83 -8.94
N PRO A 110 10.96 -3.61 -9.47
CA PRO A 110 12.02 -3.34 -10.45
C PRO A 110 13.43 -3.33 -9.84
N GLY A 111 13.53 -3.23 -8.50
CA GLY A 111 14.78 -2.97 -7.82
C GLY A 111 15.22 -1.50 -7.98
N TYR A 112 16.02 -1.01 -7.01
CA TYR A 112 16.38 0.42 -6.92
C TYR A 112 17.04 0.98 -8.18
N HIS A 113 17.98 0.25 -8.77
CA HIS A 113 18.71 0.73 -9.96
C HIS A 113 17.82 0.87 -11.20
N LYS A 114 16.86 -0.02 -11.40
CA LYS A 114 15.92 0.06 -12.52
C LYS A 114 14.89 1.17 -12.36
N ILE A 115 14.54 1.56 -11.12
CA ILE A 115 13.64 2.68 -10.87
C ILE A 115 14.28 4.00 -11.29
N SER A 116 15.57 4.19 -11.05
CA SER A 116 16.26 5.41 -11.45
C SER A 116 16.28 5.62 -12.98
N GLU A 117 16.27 4.53 -13.75
CA GLU A 117 16.16 4.57 -15.22
C GLU A 117 14.75 4.94 -15.69
N ARG A 118 13.72 4.83 -14.81
CA ARG A 118 12.32 5.10 -15.12
C ARG A 118 11.77 6.37 -14.48
N THR A 119 12.65 7.26 -14.07
CA THR A 119 12.30 8.53 -13.43
C THR A 119 11.21 9.30 -14.20
N GLN A 120 11.31 9.37 -15.53
CA GLN A 120 10.33 10.09 -16.35
C GLN A 120 8.96 9.42 -16.35
N GLU A 121 8.90 8.09 -16.34
CA GLU A 121 7.65 7.33 -16.26
C GLU A 121 6.97 7.54 -14.89
N VAL A 122 7.75 7.51 -13.80
CA VAL A 122 7.24 7.82 -12.45
C VAL A 122 6.65 9.23 -12.40
N ARG A 123 7.38 10.23 -12.91
CA ARG A 123 6.89 11.61 -12.98
C ARG A 123 5.62 11.75 -13.81
N THR A 124 5.51 11.03 -14.91
CA THR A 124 4.32 11.00 -15.75
C THR A 124 3.14 10.38 -14.97
N THR A 125 3.35 9.25 -14.28
CA THR A 125 2.34 8.58 -13.47
C THR A 125 1.83 9.50 -12.35
N VAL A 126 2.73 10.20 -11.64
CA VAL A 126 2.33 11.18 -10.61
C VAL A 126 1.58 12.37 -11.23
N SER A 127 2.00 12.85 -12.40
CA SER A 127 1.28 13.91 -13.10
C SER A 127 -0.15 13.51 -13.46
N MET A 128 -0.37 12.28 -13.93
CA MET A 128 -1.72 11.74 -14.18
C MET A 128 -2.55 11.73 -12.90
N LEU A 129 -1.96 11.28 -11.79
CA LEU A 129 -2.61 11.27 -10.47
C LEU A 129 -3.06 12.68 -10.07
N HIS A 130 -2.18 13.68 -10.19
CA HIS A 130 -2.48 15.08 -9.88
C HIS A 130 -3.55 15.67 -10.81
N GLN A 131 -3.51 15.37 -12.12
CA GLN A 131 -4.54 15.82 -13.08
C GLN A 131 -5.93 15.27 -12.73
N ALA A 132 -6.00 14.05 -12.16
CA ALA A 132 -7.23 13.46 -11.65
C ALA A 132 -7.64 13.99 -10.26
N GLY A 133 -6.86 14.91 -9.68
CA GLY A 133 -7.14 15.55 -8.41
C GLY A 133 -6.72 14.76 -7.18
N PHE A 134 -5.84 13.74 -7.33
CA PHE A 134 -5.34 12.96 -6.22
C PHE A 134 -3.90 13.32 -5.85
N VAL A 135 -3.55 13.09 -4.60
CA VAL A 135 -2.19 13.21 -4.05
C VAL A 135 -1.79 11.84 -3.51
N HIS A 136 -0.56 11.40 -3.73
CA HIS A 136 -0.05 10.14 -3.19
C HIS A 136 0.29 10.26 -1.69
N GLY A 137 1.05 11.27 -1.31
CA GLY A 137 1.41 11.60 0.07
C GLY A 137 2.54 10.78 0.69
N ASP A 138 2.93 9.66 0.06
CA ASP A 138 4.04 8.81 0.50
C ASP A 138 4.87 8.31 -0.68
N LEU A 139 5.21 9.21 -1.60
CA LEU A 139 5.98 8.84 -2.78
C LEU A 139 7.44 8.52 -2.41
N SER A 140 7.88 7.31 -2.77
CA SER A 140 9.24 6.83 -2.58
C SER A 140 9.58 5.72 -3.59
N PRO A 141 10.86 5.39 -3.81
CA PRO A 141 11.23 4.28 -4.70
C PRO A 141 10.65 2.93 -4.30
N SER A 142 10.39 2.69 -3.01
CA SER A 142 9.76 1.44 -2.53
C SER A 142 8.28 1.33 -2.91
N ASN A 143 7.63 2.46 -3.23
CA ASN A 143 6.24 2.55 -3.60
C ASN A 143 6.03 2.62 -5.12
N VAL A 144 7.06 2.29 -5.89
CA VAL A 144 7.02 2.15 -7.35
C VAL A 144 7.20 0.69 -7.74
N MET A 145 6.25 0.14 -8.47
CA MET A 145 6.25 -1.24 -8.94
C MET A 145 5.99 -1.29 -10.45
N LEU A 146 6.13 -2.47 -11.03
CA LEU A 146 5.81 -2.72 -12.44
C LEU A 146 4.69 -3.74 -12.56
N LYS A 147 3.77 -3.51 -13.49
CA LYS A 147 2.85 -4.56 -13.96
C LYS A 147 3.60 -5.61 -14.77
N GLN A 148 2.94 -6.71 -15.11
CA GLN A 148 3.54 -7.78 -15.93
C GLN A 148 3.88 -7.32 -17.36
N ASN A 149 3.24 -6.29 -17.87
CA ASN A 149 3.50 -5.65 -19.16
C ASN A 149 4.56 -4.53 -19.07
N ASP A 150 5.26 -4.43 -17.95
CA ASP A 150 6.33 -3.47 -17.66
C ASP A 150 5.87 -2.01 -17.43
N ASP A 151 4.56 -1.76 -17.29
CA ASP A 151 4.03 -0.43 -16.96
C ASP A 151 4.35 -0.06 -15.51
N VAL A 152 4.76 1.20 -15.29
CA VAL A 152 4.98 1.76 -13.96
C VAL A 152 3.65 2.02 -13.27
N VAL A 153 3.51 1.53 -12.05
CA VAL A 153 2.38 1.81 -11.15
C VAL A 153 2.87 2.21 -9.76
N LEU A 154 2.09 3.05 -9.10
CA LEU A 154 2.31 3.42 -7.70
C LEU A 154 1.53 2.47 -6.79
N ILE A 155 2.08 2.22 -5.60
CA ILE A 155 1.46 1.40 -4.55
C ILE A 155 1.47 2.15 -3.22
N ASP A 156 0.74 1.61 -2.24
CA ASP A 156 0.67 2.13 -0.87
C ASP A 156 -0.01 3.51 -0.77
N PHE A 157 -1.29 3.53 -1.10
CA PHE A 157 -2.14 4.72 -1.08
C PHE A 157 -2.73 5.04 0.31
N GLY A 158 -2.18 4.50 1.38
CA GLY A 158 -2.63 4.73 2.75
C GLY A 158 -2.54 6.18 3.21
N CYS A 159 -1.67 6.99 2.59
CA CYS A 159 -1.54 8.43 2.83
C CYS A 159 -2.17 9.29 1.73
N SER A 160 -2.84 8.70 0.74
CA SER A 160 -3.37 9.41 -0.43
C SER A 160 -4.72 10.06 -0.17
N GLY A 161 -5.07 11.05 -0.99
CA GLY A 161 -6.40 11.66 -0.92
C GLY A 161 -6.66 12.69 -2.01
N ARG A 162 -7.83 13.33 -1.96
CA ARG A 162 -8.19 14.40 -2.89
C ARG A 162 -7.52 15.70 -2.49
N HIS A 163 -6.83 16.34 -3.44
CA HIS A 163 -6.19 17.63 -3.22
C HIS A 163 -7.17 18.66 -2.62
N GLY A 164 -6.73 19.38 -1.60
CA GLY A 164 -7.51 20.40 -0.90
C GLY A 164 -8.51 19.85 0.15
N HIS A 165 -8.74 18.53 0.22
CA HIS A 165 -9.58 17.95 1.26
C HIS A 165 -8.80 17.86 2.59
N THR A 166 -9.54 17.98 3.70
CA THR A 166 -8.99 17.88 5.06
C THR A 166 -8.39 16.50 5.32
N LEU A 167 -7.22 16.48 5.95
CA LEU A 167 -6.54 15.24 6.35
C LEU A 167 -7.34 14.54 7.47
N PRO A 168 -7.67 13.25 7.31
CA PRO A 168 -8.17 12.44 8.42
C PRO A 168 -7.12 12.31 9.54
N PRO A 169 -7.55 12.14 10.80
CA PRO A 169 -6.64 12.12 11.95
C PRO A 169 -5.67 10.92 11.98
N TYR A 170 -5.96 9.86 11.22
CA TYR A 170 -5.09 8.69 11.09
C TYR A 170 -4.00 8.85 10.01
N ILE A 171 -4.00 9.92 9.21
CA ILE A 171 -2.90 10.23 8.29
C ILE A 171 -1.71 10.74 9.12
N PRO A 172 -0.51 10.15 8.96
CA PRO A 172 0.66 10.55 9.73
C PRO A 172 1.07 12.01 9.46
N GLU A 173 1.46 12.73 10.50
CA GLU A 173 1.89 14.15 10.40
C GLU A 173 3.08 14.37 9.45
N TRP A 174 3.95 13.36 9.27
CA TRP A 174 5.10 13.45 8.37
C TRP A 174 4.72 13.45 6.88
N ALA A 175 3.50 12.99 6.53
CA ALA A 175 3.06 12.87 5.14
C ALA A 175 2.79 14.24 4.50
N TYR A 176 2.29 15.18 5.28
CA TYR A 176 1.89 16.49 4.79
C TYR A 176 2.35 17.62 5.72
N ASN A 177 2.62 18.78 5.11
CA ASN A 177 2.89 20.01 5.85
C ASN A 177 1.62 20.88 5.87
N GLY A 178 0.71 20.59 6.81
CA GLY A 178 -0.57 21.29 6.94
C GLY A 178 -1.73 20.35 7.23
N SER A 179 -2.95 20.83 7.02
CA SER A 179 -4.19 20.13 7.38
C SER A 179 -4.99 19.59 6.19
N VAL A 180 -4.44 19.69 4.98
CA VAL A 180 -5.10 19.26 3.75
C VAL A 180 -4.16 18.41 2.89
N PHE A 181 -4.71 17.55 2.03
CA PHE A 181 -3.95 16.88 0.99
C PHE A 181 -3.41 17.91 -0.01
N ASP A 182 -2.08 17.91 -0.22
CA ASP A 182 -1.41 18.93 -1.03
C ASP A 182 -0.39 18.29 -1.96
N TYR A 183 -0.43 18.63 -3.26
CA TYR A 183 0.52 18.16 -4.29
C TYR A 183 1.98 18.42 -3.93
N ARG A 184 2.27 19.47 -3.16
CA ARG A 184 3.63 19.80 -2.70
C ARG A 184 4.30 18.66 -1.94
N ALA A 185 3.52 17.76 -1.31
CA ALA A 185 4.08 16.57 -0.67
C ALA A 185 4.73 15.64 -1.70
N ASP A 186 4.06 15.38 -2.82
CA ASP A 186 4.57 14.54 -3.90
C ASP A 186 5.67 15.26 -4.69
N GLU A 187 5.52 16.56 -4.98
CA GLU A 187 6.52 17.36 -5.70
C GLU A 187 7.88 17.34 -4.99
N LYS A 188 7.87 17.52 -3.66
CA LYS A 188 9.08 17.43 -2.84
C LYS A 188 9.74 16.06 -2.97
N ARG A 189 8.97 14.97 -2.92
CA ARG A 189 9.48 13.60 -3.04
C ARG A 189 9.95 13.28 -4.45
N LEU A 190 9.30 13.82 -5.49
CA LEU A 190 9.75 13.70 -6.87
C LEU A 190 11.14 14.35 -7.07
N ASP A 191 11.37 15.50 -6.49
CA ASP A 191 12.66 16.18 -6.62
C ASP A 191 13.75 15.48 -5.78
N GLU A 192 13.39 14.87 -4.65
CA GLU A 192 14.30 14.12 -3.77
C GLU A 192 14.72 12.77 -4.39
N PHE A 193 13.76 11.97 -4.88
CA PHE A 193 14.00 10.58 -5.26
C PHE A 193 14.04 10.35 -6.78
N PHE A 194 13.43 11.22 -7.55
CA PHE A 194 13.27 11.11 -9.00
C PHE A 194 13.67 12.42 -9.68
N PRO A 195 14.95 12.88 -9.57
CA PRO A 195 15.40 14.14 -10.14
C PRO A 195 15.25 14.13 -11.67
N ARG A 196 15.14 15.34 -12.27
CA ARG A 196 15.03 15.54 -13.74
C ARG A 196 16.33 15.25 -14.43
#